data_bdc41952f8a1a836b9cd9acbe8cafa11
#
_entry.id   bdc41952f8a1a836b9cd9acbe8cafa11
#
_cell.length_a   1.000
_cell.length_b   1.000
_cell.length_c   1.000
_cell.angle_alpha   90.00
_cell.angle_beta   90.00
_cell.angle_gamma   90.00
#
_symmetry.space_group_name_H-M   'P 1'
#
loop_
_entity.id
_entity.type
_entity.pdbx_description
1 polymer ?
#
loop_
_entity_poly.entity_id
_entity_poly.type
_entity_poly.pdbx_seq_one_letter_code
_entity_poly.pdbx_strand_id
1 'polypeptide(L)'
;CADLAMENDNPRIMYAGMWTFRRKPWRFDDGGKNTAIYKTSDGGATWKKIMKGLPKTDMARPGIHIAQSDPDIVYLMTEFEGGGTAFRSEDKGENWELVNDDPNINFRPFYYSDVRVDPKRPNILFSISGRLSRSKDSGQTWERIATTVHGDHQALWIDPENPEYILNGSDGGFQRTFDGGDHWEIINNIELSQFYQIQ
;
A
#
# COMPACT_ATOMS: atom_id res chain seq x y z
N CYS A 1 13.24 -1.35 6.91
CA CYS A 1 11.76 -1.33 6.87
C CYS A 1 11.34 -0.66 5.57
N ALA A 2 10.44 -1.27 4.82
CA ALA A 2 9.91 -0.68 3.57
C ALA A 2 8.64 0.13 3.86
N ASP A 3 7.84 -0.34 4.81
CA ASP A 3 6.59 0.31 5.20
C ASP A 3 6.28 0.05 6.67
N LEU A 4 5.56 0.99 7.29
CA LEU A 4 5.15 0.93 8.69
C LEU A 4 3.72 1.47 8.83
N ALA A 5 2.82 0.63 9.33
CA ALA A 5 1.44 1.00 9.64
C ALA A 5 1.19 0.96 11.14
N MET A 6 0.51 1.98 11.66
CA MET A 6 0.16 2.11 13.07
C MET A 6 -1.35 2.25 13.23
N GLU A 7 -1.94 1.59 14.22
CA GLU A 7 -3.34 1.75 14.57
C GLU A 7 -3.54 3.12 15.25
N ASN A 8 -4.47 3.94 14.75
CA ASN A 8 -4.65 5.33 15.21
C ASN A 8 -5.09 5.40 16.68
N ASP A 9 -6.04 4.56 17.08
CA ASP A 9 -6.62 4.58 18.42
C ASP A 9 -5.75 3.81 19.44
N ASN A 10 -4.83 2.96 18.95
CA ASN A 10 -3.92 2.21 19.79
C ASN A 10 -2.51 2.16 19.19
N PRO A 11 -1.70 3.20 19.36
CA PRO A 11 -0.37 3.29 18.74
C PRO A 11 0.64 2.27 19.25
N ARG A 12 0.26 1.41 20.22
CA ARG A 12 1.06 0.24 20.62
C ARG A 12 1.01 -0.89 19.60
N ILE A 13 -0.01 -0.90 18.73
CA ILE A 13 -0.16 -1.86 17.64
C ILE A 13 0.42 -1.26 16.38
N MET A 14 1.48 -1.86 15.87
CA MET A 14 2.13 -1.48 14.62
C MET A 14 2.48 -2.70 13.79
N TYR A 15 2.55 -2.50 12.49
CA TYR A 15 2.96 -3.49 11.50
C TYR A 15 4.14 -2.95 10.72
N ALA A 16 5.18 -3.77 10.54
CA ALA A 16 6.38 -3.41 9.80
C ALA A 16 6.59 -4.38 8.63
N GLY A 17 6.61 -3.85 7.43
CA GLY A 17 7.04 -4.55 6.24
C GLY A 17 8.56 -4.50 6.10
N MET A 18 9.24 -5.59 6.41
CA MET A 18 10.70 -5.67 6.26
C MET A 18 11.05 -6.20 4.89
N TRP A 19 11.93 -5.53 4.20
CA TRP A 19 12.30 -5.81 2.82
C TRP A 19 13.80 -6.08 2.68
N THR A 20 14.14 -7.19 2.06
CA THR A 20 15.50 -7.49 1.63
C THR A 20 15.72 -6.84 0.28
N PHE A 21 16.50 -5.77 0.25
CA PHE A 21 16.78 -5.00 -0.96
C PHE A 21 18.28 -4.82 -1.15
N ARG A 22 18.76 -5.09 -2.34
CA ARG A 22 20.12 -4.75 -2.73
C ARG A 22 20.21 -4.42 -4.21
N ARG A 23 20.68 -3.23 -4.53
CA ARG A 23 20.96 -2.79 -5.90
C ARG A 23 22.45 -2.58 -6.11
N LYS A 24 22.98 -3.22 -7.15
CA LYS A 24 24.33 -3.03 -7.69
C LYS A 24 24.20 -2.75 -9.19
N PRO A 25 25.23 -2.17 -9.87
CA PRO A 25 25.16 -1.91 -11.31
C PRO A 25 24.84 -3.15 -12.17
N TRP A 26 25.16 -4.33 -11.67
CA TRP A 26 25.02 -5.63 -12.39
C TRP A 26 24.06 -6.61 -11.73
N ARG A 27 23.43 -6.24 -10.59
CA ARG A 27 22.52 -7.13 -9.85
C ARG A 27 21.50 -6.34 -9.09
N PHE A 28 20.28 -6.82 -9.14
CA PHE A 28 19.17 -6.31 -8.38
C PHE A 28 18.54 -7.47 -7.59
N ASP A 29 18.56 -7.37 -6.27
CA ASP A 29 17.87 -8.30 -5.37
C ASP A 29 16.62 -7.57 -4.83
N ASP A 30 15.46 -8.04 -5.24
CA ASP A 30 14.15 -7.55 -4.80
C ASP A 30 13.44 -8.67 -4.04
N GLY A 31 13.57 -8.65 -2.72
CA GLY A 31 13.03 -9.70 -1.87
C GLY A 31 14.03 -10.73 -1.40
N GLY A 32 13.52 -11.77 -0.75
CA GLY A 32 14.32 -12.88 -0.25
C GLY A 32 13.87 -13.38 1.12
N LYS A 33 14.55 -14.39 1.63
CA LYS A 33 14.22 -15.12 2.87
C LYS A 33 14.01 -14.28 4.13
N ASN A 34 14.58 -13.06 4.16
CA ASN A 34 14.46 -12.14 5.28
C ASN A 34 13.38 -11.07 5.08
N THR A 35 12.75 -11.03 3.92
CA THR A 35 11.56 -10.19 3.70
C THR A 35 10.39 -10.81 4.46
N ALA A 36 9.71 -10.02 5.28
CA ALA A 36 8.62 -10.52 6.11
C ALA A 36 7.80 -9.38 6.71
N ILE A 37 6.61 -9.73 7.15
CA ILE A 37 5.74 -8.84 7.93
C ILE A 37 5.91 -9.13 9.41
N TYR A 38 6.04 -8.08 10.20
CA TYR A 38 6.13 -8.12 11.64
C TYR A 38 5.06 -7.26 12.28
N LYS A 39 4.59 -7.68 13.46
CA LYS A 39 3.62 -6.97 14.29
C LYS A 39 4.19 -6.77 15.68
N THR A 40 3.96 -5.61 16.25
CA THR A 40 4.09 -5.35 17.68
C THR A 40 2.74 -5.06 18.30
N SER A 41 2.59 -5.36 19.59
CA SER A 41 1.43 -5.00 20.42
C SER A 41 1.85 -4.26 21.70
N ASP A 42 3.12 -3.91 21.80
CA ASP A 42 3.73 -3.29 23.00
C ASP A 42 4.49 -2.00 22.70
N GLY A 43 4.17 -1.35 21.56
CA GLY A 43 4.78 -0.09 21.15
C GLY A 43 6.20 -0.26 20.59
N GLY A 44 6.50 -1.43 20.04
CA GLY A 44 7.78 -1.70 19.37
C GLY A 44 8.83 -2.34 20.27
N ALA A 45 8.50 -2.66 21.54
CA ALA A 45 9.43 -3.32 22.43
C ALA A 45 9.73 -4.76 21.96
N THR A 46 8.71 -5.46 21.46
CA THR A 46 8.88 -6.78 20.84
C THR A 46 8.14 -6.86 19.51
N TRP A 47 8.65 -7.69 18.58
CA TRP A 47 8.08 -7.88 17.26
C TRP A 47 7.89 -9.37 16.95
N LYS A 48 6.68 -9.74 16.54
CA LYS A 48 6.32 -11.09 16.12
C LYS A 48 6.21 -11.14 14.60
N LYS A 49 6.84 -12.12 13.97
CA LYS A 49 6.67 -12.40 12.54
C LYS A 49 5.28 -12.98 12.28
N ILE A 50 4.53 -12.40 11.33
CA ILE A 50 3.13 -12.75 11.01
C ILE A 50 2.97 -13.10 9.52
N MET A 51 3.30 -14.33 9.14
CA MET A 51 3.32 -14.80 7.74
C MET A 51 2.34 -15.95 7.48
N LYS A 52 1.46 -16.27 8.42
CA LYS A 52 0.56 -17.43 8.28
C LYS A 52 -0.51 -17.14 7.22
N GLY A 53 -0.63 -18.04 6.22
CA GLY A 53 -1.52 -17.87 5.08
C GLY A 53 -0.85 -17.27 3.86
N LEU A 54 0.32 -16.60 4.01
CA LEU A 54 1.11 -16.12 2.88
C LEU A 54 1.90 -17.27 2.21
N PRO A 55 2.23 -17.14 0.91
CA PRO A 55 3.11 -18.06 0.22
C PRO A 55 4.46 -18.27 0.95
N LYS A 56 5.04 -19.45 0.81
CA LYS A 56 6.33 -19.79 1.44
C LYS A 56 7.54 -19.45 0.56
N THR A 57 7.30 -18.89 -0.61
CA THR A 57 8.31 -18.40 -1.54
C THR A 57 8.85 -17.03 -1.13
N ASP A 58 9.87 -16.55 -1.82
CA ASP A 58 10.44 -15.23 -1.54
C ASP A 58 9.41 -14.14 -1.83
N MET A 59 9.31 -13.20 -0.90
CA MET A 59 8.44 -12.02 -0.97
C MET A 59 9.26 -10.80 -1.38
N ALA A 60 8.74 -10.01 -2.30
CA ALA A 60 9.29 -8.72 -2.71
C ALA A 60 8.90 -7.58 -1.74
N ARG A 61 8.98 -6.34 -2.18
CA ARG A 61 8.66 -5.16 -1.37
C ARG A 61 7.22 -5.19 -0.85
N PRO A 62 7.00 -5.19 0.48
CA PRO A 62 5.66 -5.11 1.06
C PRO A 62 5.20 -3.67 1.26
N GLY A 63 3.94 -3.40 0.94
CA GLY A 63 3.16 -2.26 1.41
C GLY A 63 2.04 -2.77 2.32
N ILE A 64 1.86 -2.17 3.48
CA ILE A 64 0.91 -2.63 4.49
C ILE A 64 0.07 -1.48 5.03
N HIS A 65 -1.25 -1.69 5.17
CA HIS A 65 -2.14 -0.67 5.71
C HIS A 65 -3.26 -1.28 6.57
N ILE A 66 -3.57 -0.59 7.67
CA ILE A 66 -4.67 -0.94 8.57
C ILE A 66 -5.93 -0.20 8.12
N ALA A 67 -7.06 -0.88 8.07
CA ALA A 67 -8.35 -0.21 7.94
C ALA A 67 -8.69 0.47 9.27
N GLN A 68 -8.47 1.79 9.36
CA GLN A 68 -8.61 2.54 10.63
C GLN A 68 -10.03 2.50 11.20
N SER A 69 -11.05 2.37 10.34
CA SER A 69 -12.47 2.21 10.77
C SER A 69 -12.80 0.81 11.28
N ASP A 70 -11.96 -0.19 11.00
CA ASP A 70 -12.05 -1.56 11.50
C ASP A 70 -10.63 -2.16 11.60
N PRO A 71 -9.90 -1.92 12.71
CA PRO A 71 -8.50 -2.32 12.85
C PRO A 71 -8.23 -3.83 12.89
N ASP A 72 -9.26 -4.66 12.91
CA ASP A 72 -9.10 -6.11 12.71
C ASP A 72 -8.72 -6.44 11.26
N ILE A 73 -9.07 -5.53 10.33
CA ILE A 73 -8.77 -5.66 8.90
C ILE A 73 -7.43 -5.00 8.58
N VAL A 74 -6.53 -5.79 8.01
CA VAL A 74 -5.22 -5.34 7.53
C VAL A 74 -5.02 -5.82 6.10
N TYR A 75 -4.49 -4.94 5.24
CA TYR A 75 -4.17 -5.23 3.85
C TYR A 75 -2.67 -5.25 3.62
N LEU A 76 -2.23 -6.16 2.77
CA LEU A 76 -0.86 -6.30 2.31
C LEU A 76 -0.84 -6.30 0.78
N MET A 77 -0.04 -5.42 0.21
CA MET A 77 0.31 -5.40 -1.21
C MET A 77 1.76 -5.81 -1.34
N THR A 78 2.05 -6.80 -2.19
CA THR A 78 3.41 -7.29 -2.42
C THR A 78 3.46 -8.13 -3.68
N GLU A 79 4.59 -8.76 -3.95
CA GLU A 79 4.76 -9.78 -4.99
C GLU A 79 5.45 -10.99 -4.37
N PHE A 80 5.00 -12.19 -4.74
CA PHE A 80 5.66 -13.44 -4.40
C PHE A 80 6.15 -14.14 -5.67
N GLU A 81 7.23 -14.88 -5.56
CA GLU A 81 7.63 -15.80 -6.62
C GLU A 81 6.52 -16.86 -6.83
N GLY A 82 5.90 -16.84 -8.01
CA GLY A 82 4.79 -17.72 -8.36
C GLY A 82 3.41 -17.04 -8.27
N GLY A 83 3.35 -15.75 -7.95
CA GLY A 83 2.11 -14.96 -7.92
C GLY A 83 1.65 -14.58 -6.52
N GLY A 84 0.58 -13.78 -6.48
CA GLY A 84 0.01 -13.23 -5.27
C GLY A 84 0.38 -11.76 -5.10
N THR A 85 -0.64 -10.89 -5.21
CA THR A 85 -0.43 -9.45 -5.23
C THR A 85 -1.10 -8.74 -4.05
N ALA A 86 -2.37 -9.03 -3.78
CA ALA A 86 -3.12 -8.42 -2.69
C ALA A 86 -3.60 -9.46 -1.70
N PHE A 87 -3.31 -9.25 -0.44
CA PHE A 87 -3.72 -10.10 0.67
C PHE A 87 -4.49 -9.29 1.70
N ARG A 88 -5.38 -9.96 2.41
CA ARG A 88 -6.20 -9.39 3.47
C ARG A 88 -6.16 -10.28 4.70
N SER A 89 -6.17 -9.66 5.86
CA SER A 89 -6.41 -10.30 7.15
C SER A 89 -7.64 -9.68 7.80
N GLU A 90 -8.42 -10.48 8.51
CA GLU A 90 -9.57 -10.05 9.34
C GLU A 90 -9.33 -10.29 10.84
N ASP A 91 -8.09 -10.59 11.21
CA ASP A 91 -7.72 -10.95 12.59
C ASP A 91 -6.39 -10.29 13.00
N LYS A 92 -6.23 -9.03 12.61
CA LYS A 92 -5.04 -8.23 12.94
C LYS A 92 -3.73 -8.86 12.44
N GLY A 93 -3.75 -9.49 11.28
CA GLY A 93 -2.57 -10.07 10.64
C GLY A 93 -2.17 -11.47 11.16
N GLU A 94 -2.99 -12.12 12.00
CA GLU A 94 -2.66 -13.47 12.45
C GLU A 94 -2.81 -14.52 11.33
N ASN A 95 -3.77 -14.31 10.42
CA ASN A 95 -3.97 -15.12 9.23
C ASN A 95 -4.17 -14.20 8.01
N TRP A 96 -3.57 -14.59 6.88
CA TRP A 96 -3.67 -13.86 5.62
C TRP A 96 -4.35 -14.70 4.56
N GLU A 97 -5.21 -14.07 3.76
CA GLU A 97 -5.89 -14.66 2.62
C GLU A 97 -5.53 -13.89 1.35
N LEU A 98 -5.28 -14.60 0.26
CA LEU A 98 -5.11 -13.99 -1.06
C LEU A 98 -6.47 -13.48 -1.55
N VAL A 99 -6.56 -12.20 -1.89
CA VAL A 99 -7.79 -11.60 -2.43
C VAL A 99 -7.68 -11.29 -3.92
N ASN A 100 -6.45 -11.05 -4.43
CA ASN A 100 -6.22 -10.86 -5.85
C ASN A 100 -4.75 -11.15 -6.21
N ASP A 101 -4.51 -11.73 -7.38
CA ASP A 101 -3.18 -12.10 -7.89
C ASP A 101 -2.78 -11.38 -9.21
N ASP A 102 -3.60 -10.43 -9.69
CA ASP A 102 -3.27 -9.66 -10.89
C ASP A 102 -2.07 -8.73 -10.64
N PRO A 103 -0.91 -8.96 -11.31
CA PRO A 103 0.27 -8.14 -11.14
C PRO A 103 0.10 -6.70 -11.66
N ASN A 104 -0.94 -6.43 -12.45
CA ASN A 104 -1.20 -5.08 -12.97
C ASN A 104 -1.66 -4.09 -11.90
N ILE A 105 -2.18 -4.56 -10.78
CA ILE A 105 -2.59 -3.69 -9.68
C ILE A 105 -1.40 -3.21 -8.84
N ASN A 106 -0.28 -3.93 -8.87
CA ASN A 106 0.97 -3.57 -8.21
C ASN A 106 2.10 -3.41 -9.24
N PHE A 107 1.91 -2.51 -10.21
CA PHE A 107 2.83 -2.36 -11.33
C PHE A 107 4.18 -1.78 -10.89
N ARG A 108 5.29 -2.47 -11.19
CA ARG A 108 6.68 -2.14 -10.80
C ARG A 108 6.89 -2.17 -9.27
N PRO A 109 6.60 -3.30 -8.59
CA PRO A 109 6.54 -3.40 -7.13
C PRO A 109 7.84 -3.03 -6.43
N PHE A 110 9.00 -3.18 -7.03
CA PHE A 110 10.29 -2.80 -6.44
C PHE A 110 10.48 -1.28 -6.26
N TYR A 111 9.79 -0.45 -7.06
CA TYR A 111 9.78 1.01 -6.88
C TYR A 111 8.63 1.46 -5.98
N TYR A 112 7.47 0.87 -6.20
CA TYR A 112 6.22 1.22 -5.56
C TYR A 112 5.77 0.01 -4.75
N SER A 113 4.62 -0.32 -4.56
CA SER A 113 4.04 -1.35 -3.73
C SER A 113 3.53 -0.75 -2.44
N ASP A 114 2.57 0.14 -2.61
CA ASP A 114 1.90 0.77 -1.49
C ASP A 114 0.40 0.59 -1.63
N VAL A 115 -0.29 0.51 -0.49
CA VAL A 115 -1.74 0.41 -0.42
C VAL A 115 -2.26 1.42 0.59
N ARG A 116 -3.36 2.08 0.26
CA ARG A 116 -4.11 2.93 1.22
C ARG A 116 -5.53 2.42 1.32
N VAL A 117 -6.03 2.38 2.54
CA VAL A 117 -7.42 2.05 2.85
C VAL A 117 -8.17 3.34 3.15
N ASP A 118 -9.37 3.47 2.63
CA ASP A 118 -10.27 4.57 2.98
C ASP A 118 -10.49 4.60 4.51
N PRO A 119 -10.31 5.75 5.16
CA PRO A 119 -10.35 5.84 6.61
C PRO A 119 -11.73 5.52 7.23
N LYS A 120 -12.81 5.59 6.46
CA LYS A 120 -14.19 5.33 6.91
C LYS A 120 -14.78 4.03 6.33
N ARG A 121 -14.26 3.55 5.19
CA ARG A 121 -14.80 2.43 4.43
C ARG A 121 -13.73 1.35 4.24
N PRO A 122 -13.68 0.32 5.09
CA PRO A 122 -12.59 -0.66 5.10
C PRO A 122 -12.51 -1.52 3.84
N ASN A 123 -13.55 -1.51 3.01
CA ASN A 123 -13.61 -2.22 1.72
C ASN A 123 -13.12 -1.39 0.52
N ILE A 124 -12.83 -0.09 0.71
CA ILE A 124 -12.30 0.77 -0.36
C ILE A 124 -10.79 0.92 -0.21
N LEU A 125 -10.07 0.54 -1.26
CA LEU A 125 -8.62 0.49 -1.30
C LEU A 125 -8.07 1.23 -2.51
N PHE A 126 -6.87 1.74 -2.35
CA PHE A 126 -6.07 2.32 -3.43
C PHE A 126 -4.72 1.61 -3.50
N SER A 127 -4.35 1.10 -4.66
CA SER A 127 -3.00 0.63 -4.96
C SER A 127 -2.22 1.76 -5.61
N ILE A 128 -1.10 2.12 -4.97
CA ILE A 128 -0.22 3.20 -5.39
C ILE A 128 1.02 2.57 -5.99
N SER A 129 1.15 2.69 -7.29
CA SER A 129 2.21 2.04 -8.04
C SER A 129 2.58 2.90 -9.27
N GLY A 130 3.23 2.35 -10.28
CA GLY A 130 3.34 3.00 -11.59
C GLY A 130 1.97 3.35 -12.20
N ARG A 131 0.91 2.80 -11.62
CA ARG A 131 -0.50 3.11 -11.89
C ARG A 131 -1.22 3.37 -10.57
N LEU A 132 -2.29 4.17 -10.60
CA LEU A 132 -3.20 4.31 -9.48
C LEU A 132 -4.46 3.49 -9.77
N SER A 133 -4.78 2.56 -8.90
CA SER A 133 -5.97 1.71 -9.02
C SER A 133 -6.78 1.74 -7.73
N ARG A 134 -8.10 1.62 -7.86
CA ARG A 134 -9.06 1.60 -6.76
C ARG A 134 -9.82 0.27 -6.75
N SER A 135 -10.02 -0.29 -5.58
CA SER A 135 -10.99 -1.37 -5.31
C SER A 135 -12.11 -0.83 -4.43
N LYS A 136 -13.33 -1.32 -4.64
CA LYS A 136 -14.54 -1.02 -3.85
C LYS A 136 -15.10 -2.26 -3.14
N ASP A 137 -14.41 -3.38 -3.24
CA ASP A 137 -14.87 -4.71 -2.80
C ASP A 137 -13.78 -5.49 -2.04
N SER A 138 -13.04 -4.79 -1.18
CA SER A 138 -11.99 -5.39 -0.35
C SER A 138 -10.81 -5.99 -1.12
N GLY A 139 -10.52 -5.46 -2.31
CA GLY A 139 -9.39 -5.91 -3.12
C GLY A 139 -9.69 -7.01 -4.11
N GLN A 140 -10.95 -7.45 -4.24
CA GLN A 140 -11.33 -8.52 -5.16
C GLN A 140 -11.27 -8.07 -6.62
N THR A 141 -11.81 -6.88 -6.91
CA THR A 141 -11.72 -6.26 -8.24
C THR A 141 -11.07 -4.88 -8.15
N TRP A 142 -10.42 -4.48 -9.24
CA TRP A 142 -9.69 -3.22 -9.31
C TRP A 142 -10.00 -2.48 -10.61
N GLU A 143 -10.21 -1.19 -10.50
CA GLU A 143 -10.33 -0.27 -11.62
C GLU A 143 -9.14 0.69 -11.64
N ARG A 144 -8.58 0.93 -12.81
CA ARG A 144 -7.55 1.95 -12.97
C ARG A 144 -8.20 3.34 -12.97
N ILE A 145 -7.76 4.19 -12.06
CA ILE A 145 -8.19 5.59 -11.94
C ILE A 145 -7.03 6.54 -12.30
N ALA A 146 -7.26 7.84 -12.24
CA ALA A 146 -6.25 8.87 -12.55
C ALA A 146 -5.58 8.70 -13.94
N THR A 147 -6.33 8.21 -14.92
CA THR A 147 -5.82 7.92 -16.27
C THR A 147 -5.49 9.18 -17.08
N THR A 148 -5.92 10.35 -16.64
CA THR A 148 -5.70 11.66 -17.27
C THR A 148 -4.48 12.39 -16.71
N VAL A 149 -3.83 11.86 -15.69
CA VAL A 149 -2.64 12.43 -15.06
C VAL A 149 -1.43 11.52 -15.28
N HIS A 150 -0.23 12.04 -15.02
CA HIS A 150 0.99 11.25 -15.14
C HIS A 150 0.98 10.07 -14.16
N GLY A 151 1.50 8.93 -14.58
CA GLY A 151 1.70 7.76 -13.72
C GLY A 151 2.84 7.94 -12.71
N ASP A 152 3.40 6.81 -12.27
CA ASP A 152 4.46 6.76 -11.26
C ASP A 152 4.06 7.50 -9.99
N HIS A 153 2.98 7.00 -9.37
CA HIS A 153 2.41 7.56 -8.16
C HIS A 153 3.27 7.20 -6.94
N GLN A 154 3.65 8.21 -6.15
CA GLN A 154 4.60 8.09 -5.03
C GLN A 154 3.92 8.22 -3.67
N ALA A 155 2.83 8.99 -3.60
CA ALA A 155 2.13 9.27 -2.35
C ALA A 155 0.64 9.49 -2.59
N LEU A 156 -0.18 9.02 -1.66
CA LEU A 156 -1.62 9.25 -1.62
C LEU A 156 -2.04 9.55 -0.19
N TRP A 157 -2.77 10.65 -0.01
CA TRP A 157 -3.41 11.00 1.24
C TRP A 157 -4.92 11.12 1.03
N ILE A 158 -5.68 10.52 1.94
CA ILE A 158 -7.15 10.53 1.94
C ILE A 158 -7.59 11.30 3.17
N ASP A 159 -8.46 12.30 2.99
CA ASP A 159 -8.99 13.09 4.10
C ASP A 159 -9.81 12.19 5.04
N PRO A 160 -9.44 12.08 6.33
CA PRO A 160 -10.16 11.24 7.27
C PRO A 160 -11.57 11.75 7.57
N GLU A 161 -11.84 13.06 7.38
CA GLU A 161 -13.16 13.63 7.58
C GLU A 161 -14.04 13.56 6.32
N ASN A 162 -13.43 13.66 5.15
CA ASN A 162 -14.09 13.58 3.85
C ASN A 162 -13.32 12.69 2.87
N PRO A 163 -13.49 11.36 2.87
CA PRO A 163 -12.73 10.46 2.02
C PRO A 163 -12.92 10.64 0.50
N GLU A 164 -13.87 11.45 0.07
CA GLU A 164 -13.96 11.84 -1.34
C GLU A 164 -12.86 12.84 -1.74
N TYR A 165 -12.27 13.54 -0.77
CA TYR A 165 -11.12 14.41 -0.99
C TYR A 165 -9.82 13.63 -0.83
N ILE A 166 -9.07 13.51 -1.95
CA ILE A 166 -7.81 12.77 -1.99
C ILE A 166 -6.75 13.64 -2.66
N LEU A 167 -5.55 13.58 -2.10
CA LEU A 167 -4.34 14.18 -2.66
C LEU A 167 -3.43 13.09 -3.18
N ASN A 168 -2.84 13.32 -4.35
CA ASN A 168 -1.90 12.40 -4.99
C ASN A 168 -0.65 13.15 -5.46
N GLY A 169 0.50 12.56 -5.18
CA GLY A 169 1.79 12.99 -5.70
C GLY A 169 2.36 11.97 -6.66
N SER A 170 2.77 12.40 -7.83
CA SER A 170 3.38 11.56 -8.85
C SER A 170 4.57 12.28 -9.51
N ASP A 171 5.28 11.58 -10.39
CA ASP A 171 6.36 12.20 -11.18
C ASP A 171 5.86 13.36 -12.07
N GLY A 172 4.57 13.42 -12.35
CA GLY A 172 3.91 14.52 -13.07
C GLY A 172 3.42 15.66 -12.17
N GLY A 173 3.76 15.65 -10.86
CA GLY A 173 3.42 16.71 -9.92
C GLY A 173 2.28 16.35 -8.95
N PHE A 174 1.55 17.36 -8.53
CA PHE A 174 0.53 17.25 -7.50
C PHE A 174 -0.87 17.27 -8.10
N GLN A 175 -1.71 16.34 -7.66
CA GLN A 175 -3.09 16.20 -8.12
C GLN A 175 -4.05 16.08 -6.92
N ARG A 176 -5.31 16.42 -7.16
CA ARG A 176 -6.39 16.23 -6.20
C ARG A 176 -7.68 15.75 -6.86
N THR A 177 -8.52 15.14 -6.05
CA THR A 177 -9.89 14.78 -6.41
C THR A 177 -10.84 15.16 -5.29
N PHE A 178 -12.12 15.39 -5.62
CA PHE A 178 -13.20 15.66 -4.66
C PHE A 178 -14.34 14.63 -4.74
N ASP A 179 -14.15 13.57 -5.51
CA ASP A 179 -15.14 12.53 -5.79
C ASP A 179 -14.56 11.11 -5.67
N GLY A 180 -13.61 10.94 -4.75
CA GLY A 180 -13.03 9.63 -4.44
C GLY A 180 -12.18 9.06 -5.57
N GLY A 181 -11.75 9.90 -6.53
CA GLY A 181 -10.85 9.52 -7.61
C GLY A 181 -11.51 9.30 -8.97
N ASP A 182 -12.77 9.68 -9.15
CA ASP A 182 -13.45 9.60 -10.46
C ASP A 182 -12.94 10.69 -11.42
N HIS A 183 -12.69 11.91 -10.90
CA HIS A 183 -12.07 13.01 -11.64
C HIS A 183 -10.88 13.60 -10.90
N TRP A 184 -9.82 13.93 -11.64
CA TRP A 184 -8.57 14.45 -11.08
C TRP A 184 -8.24 15.82 -11.65
N GLU A 185 -7.85 16.74 -10.77
CA GLU A 185 -7.34 18.06 -11.09
C GLU A 185 -5.83 18.12 -10.87
N ILE A 186 -5.08 18.64 -11.84
CA ILE A 186 -3.65 18.90 -11.71
C ILE A 186 -3.46 20.27 -11.09
N ILE A 187 -2.66 20.36 -10.02
CA ILE A 187 -2.31 21.60 -9.35
C ILE A 187 -1.04 22.17 -9.98
N ASN A 188 -1.20 23.16 -10.83
CA ASN A 188 -0.11 23.75 -11.61
C ASN A 188 0.47 25.06 -11.02
N ASN A 189 0.01 25.47 -9.84
CA ASN A 189 0.43 26.70 -9.17
C ASN A 189 1.54 26.48 -8.12
N ILE A 190 2.08 25.29 -8.04
CA ILE A 190 3.21 24.92 -7.19
C ILE A 190 4.42 24.73 -8.12
N GLU A 191 5.47 25.51 -7.94
CA GLU A 191 6.69 25.42 -8.74
C GLU A 191 7.57 24.23 -8.32
N LEU A 192 6.98 23.04 -8.20
CA LEU A 192 7.65 21.79 -7.86
C LEU A 192 7.27 20.73 -8.89
N SER A 193 8.25 19.98 -9.34
CA SER A 193 8.08 19.06 -10.46
C SER A 193 7.91 17.60 -10.07
N GLN A 194 8.20 17.20 -8.82
CA GLN A 194 8.17 15.79 -8.44
C GLN A 194 7.94 15.62 -6.94
N PHE A 195 6.91 14.82 -6.58
CA PHE A 195 6.60 14.49 -5.20
C PHE A 195 6.85 13.01 -4.94
N TYR A 196 7.70 12.72 -3.95
CA TYR A 196 7.95 11.35 -3.48
C TYR A 196 7.20 11.03 -2.20
N GLN A 197 6.77 12.04 -1.45
CA GLN A 197 6.02 11.85 -0.21
C GLN A 197 5.20 13.08 0.13
N ILE A 198 3.97 12.86 0.59
CA ILE A 198 3.05 13.87 1.15
C ILE A 198 2.71 13.43 2.57
N GLN A 199 2.90 14.31 3.53
CA GLN A 199 2.53 14.13 4.94
C GLN A 199 1.54 15.20 5.38
#